data_459930c0e776b86b49ba29a94dc6f9b1
#
_entry.id   459930c0e776b86b49ba29a94dc6f9b1
#
_cell.length_a   1.000
_cell.length_b   1.000
_cell.length_c   1.000
_cell.angle_alpha   90.00
_cell.angle_beta   90.00
_cell.angle_gamma   90.00
#
_symmetry.space_group_name_H-M   'P 1'
#
loop_
_entity.id
_entity.type
_entity.pdbx_description
1 polymer ?
#
loop_
_entity_poly.entity_id
_entity_poly.type
_entity_poly.pdbx_seq_one_letter_code
_entity_poly.pdbx_strand_id
1 'polypeptide(L)'
;MKISQKALACNLSPMRKFHPYAEAAAAAGKKIYHLNIGQPDIHTPDALYDAIHNFRTPVLAYAASPGIPELISAIEGYYRNIGVQLSESDILVTTGGSEALQIAANCLLDDGD
;
A
#
# COMPACT_ATOMS: atom_id res chain seq x y z
N MET A 1 -10.12 -29.18 -8.71
CA MET A 1 -9.44 -28.30 -7.74
C MET A 1 -10.50 -27.79 -6.77
N LYS A 2 -10.28 -27.85 -5.45
CA LYS A 2 -11.28 -27.45 -4.45
C LYS A 2 -10.87 -26.12 -3.84
N ILE A 3 -11.73 -25.11 -3.93
CA ILE A 3 -11.49 -23.77 -3.35
C ILE A 3 -11.76 -23.83 -1.83
N SER A 4 -10.97 -23.13 -1.03
CA SER A 4 -11.15 -23.11 0.44
C SER A 4 -12.47 -22.43 0.82
N GLN A 5 -13.08 -22.88 1.93
CA GLN A 5 -14.30 -22.24 2.47
C GLN A 5 -14.08 -20.77 2.83
N LYS A 6 -12.88 -20.43 3.30
CA LYS A 6 -12.47 -19.03 3.58
C LYS A 6 -12.56 -18.16 2.32
N ALA A 7 -12.09 -18.64 1.18
CA ALA A 7 -12.17 -17.92 -0.08
C ALA A 7 -13.61 -17.80 -0.60
N LEU A 8 -14.44 -18.83 -0.41
CA LEU A 8 -15.87 -18.80 -0.78
C LEU A 8 -16.68 -17.84 0.09
N ALA A 9 -16.31 -17.67 1.34
CA ALA A 9 -16.96 -16.73 2.27
C ALA A 9 -16.46 -15.27 2.13
N CYS A 10 -15.42 -15.03 1.32
CA CYS A 10 -14.87 -13.70 1.13
C CYS A 10 -15.83 -12.81 0.32
N ASN A 11 -16.31 -11.74 0.93
CA ASN A 11 -17.19 -10.79 0.25
C ASN A 11 -16.36 -9.79 -0.59
N LEU A 12 -16.94 -9.35 -1.70
CA LEU A 12 -16.38 -8.23 -2.46
C LEU A 12 -16.34 -6.96 -1.61
N SER A 13 -15.30 -6.15 -1.83
CA SER A 13 -15.16 -4.86 -1.14
C SER A 13 -16.42 -4.00 -1.27
N PRO A 14 -17.06 -3.57 -0.16
CA PRO A 14 -18.24 -2.72 -0.20
C PRO A 14 -18.01 -1.39 -0.95
N MET A 15 -16.78 -0.86 -0.90
CA MET A 15 -16.40 0.38 -1.59
C MET A 15 -16.46 0.24 -3.11
N ARG A 16 -16.26 -0.98 -3.64
CA ARG A 16 -16.27 -1.25 -5.10
C ARG A 16 -17.63 -1.67 -5.62
N LYS A 17 -18.63 -1.83 -4.76
CA LYS A 17 -19.98 -2.25 -5.13
C LYS A 17 -20.62 -1.35 -6.18
N PHE A 18 -20.34 -0.05 -6.14
CA PHE A 18 -20.90 0.95 -7.05
C PHE A 18 -20.07 1.20 -8.31
N HIS A 19 -18.91 0.54 -8.46
CA HIS A 19 -18.04 0.73 -9.61
C HIS A 19 -18.73 0.52 -10.97
N PRO A 20 -19.50 -0.56 -11.20
CA PRO A 20 -20.20 -0.75 -12.48
C PRO A 20 -21.22 0.34 -12.80
N TYR A 21 -21.87 0.89 -11.79
CA TYR A 21 -22.83 1.99 -11.98
C TYR A 21 -22.11 3.30 -12.33
N ALA A 22 -20.97 3.56 -11.72
CA ALA A 22 -20.15 4.72 -12.04
C ALA A 22 -19.61 4.63 -13.47
N GLU A 23 -19.14 3.47 -13.90
CA GLU A 23 -18.67 3.23 -15.28
C GLU A 23 -19.79 3.44 -16.30
N ALA A 24 -20.98 2.86 -16.06
CA ALA A 24 -22.13 3.05 -16.96
C ALA A 24 -22.55 4.52 -17.05
N ALA A 25 -22.54 5.24 -15.93
CA ALA A 25 -22.87 6.67 -15.92
C ALA A 25 -21.82 7.52 -16.63
N ALA A 26 -20.54 7.21 -16.47
CA ALA A 26 -19.43 7.87 -17.18
C ALA A 26 -19.52 7.61 -18.69
N ALA A 27 -19.81 6.38 -19.11
CA ALA A 27 -20.04 6.02 -20.51
C ALA A 27 -21.24 6.78 -21.12
N ALA A 28 -22.24 7.13 -20.29
CA ALA A 28 -23.37 7.98 -20.68
C ALA A 28 -23.04 9.50 -20.64
N GLY A 29 -21.76 9.89 -20.51
CA GLY A 29 -21.30 11.27 -20.52
C GLY A 29 -21.50 12.04 -19.21
N LYS A 30 -21.85 11.36 -18.10
CA LYS A 30 -21.99 12.01 -16.80
C LYS A 30 -20.62 12.15 -16.11
N LYS A 31 -20.36 13.31 -15.51
CA LYS A 31 -19.18 13.52 -14.66
C LYS A 31 -19.38 12.82 -13.34
N ILE A 32 -18.45 11.91 -12.97
CA ILE A 32 -18.49 11.14 -11.73
C ILE A 32 -17.45 11.70 -10.77
N TYR A 33 -17.86 11.90 -9.52
CA TYR A 33 -16.98 12.28 -8.40
C TYR A 33 -16.87 11.08 -7.43
N HIS A 34 -15.66 10.52 -7.33
CA HIS A 34 -15.39 9.37 -6.48
C HIS A 34 -15.05 9.83 -5.07
N LEU A 35 -16.03 9.87 -4.16
CA LEU A 35 -15.82 10.22 -2.75
C LEU A 35 -15.62 9.00 -1.84
N ASN A 36 -15.65 7.82 -2.41
CA ASN A 36 -15.50 6.53 -1.71
C ASN A 36 -14.07 5.97 -1.73
N ILE A 37 -13.14 6.65 -2.39
CA ILE A 37 -11.74 6.23 -2.51
C ILE A 37 -10.87 7.42 -2.09
N GLY A 38 -9.95 7.18 -1.16
CA GLY A 38 -8.95 8.16 -0.72
C GLY A 38 -7.78 8.29 -1.70
N GLN A 39 -8.08 8.58 -2.97
CA GLN A 39 -7.07 8.80 -3.98
C GLN A 39 -6.67 10.27 -4.01
N PRO A 40 -5.36 10.61 -3.91
CA PRO A 40 -4.90 11.99 -4.07
C PRO A 40 -5.26 12.55 -5.45
N ASP A 41 -5.65 13.82 -5.47
CA ASP A 41 -5.92 14.60 -6.71
C ASP A 41 -4.84 15.65 -7.00
N ILE A 42 -3.82 15.72 -6.16
CA ILE A 42 -2.63 16.55 -6.36
C ILE A 42 -1.59 15.84 -7.24
N HIS A 43 -0.79 16.61 -7.94
CA HIS A 43 0.30 16.06 -8.75
C HIS A 43 1.33 15.33 -7.88
N THR A 44 1.76 14.17 -8.35
CA THR A 44 2.89 13.46 -7.75
C THR A 44 4.15 14.34 -7.89
N PRO A 45 4.96 14.51 -6.83
CA PRO A 45 6.17 15.32 -6.90
C PRO A 45 7.14 14.85 -7.99
N ASP A 46 7.70 15.78 -8.76
CA ASP A 46 8.67 15.48 -9.81
C ASP A 46 9.89 14.71 -9.29
N ALA A 47 10.29 14.99 -8.05
CA ALA A 47 11.39 14.29 -7.38
C ALA A 47 11.23 12.75 -7.37
N LEU A 48 10.00 12.22 -7.33
CA LEU A 48 9.75 10.78 -7.45
C LEU A 48 10.13 10.26 -8.85
N TYR A 49 9.68 10.98 -9.88
CA TYR A 49 9.97 10.61 -11.27
C TYR A 49 11.45 10.72 -11.58
N ASP A 50 12.09 11.78 -11.11
CA ASP A 50 13.53 11.99 -11.25
C ASP A 50 14.34 10.88 -10.58
N ALA A 51 13.96 10.47 -9.38
CA ALA A 51 14.58 9.35 -8.67
C ALA A 51 14.46 8.04 -9.46
N ILE A 52 13.29 7.75 -10.02
CA ILE A 52 13.04 6.55 -10.85
C ILE A 52 13.87 6.61 -12.14
N HIS A 53 13.86 7.74 -12.85
CA HIS A 53 14.59 7.91 -14.09
C HIS A 53 16.12 7.81 -13.91
N ASN A 54 16.62 8.29 -12.78
CA ASN A 54 18.05 8.28 -12.47
C ASN A 54 18.51 7.00 -11.77
N PHE A 55 17.58 6.13 -11.35
CA PHE A 55 17.93 4.85 -10.75
C PHE A 55 18.62 3.95 -11.77
N ARG A 56 19.87 3.63 -11.51
CA ARG A 56 20.70 2.75 -12.33
C ARG A 56 21.43 1.78 -11.43
N THR A 57 21.12 0.52 -11.57
CA THR A 57 21.86 -0.58 -10.93
C THR A 57 22.16 -1.66 -11.95
N PRO A 58 23.38 -2.20 -11.98
CA PRO A 58 23.75 -3.26 -12.91
C PRO A 58 22.92 -4.54 -12.73
N VAL A 59 22.52 -4.80 -11.50
CA VAL A 59 21.75 -6.00 -11.13
C VAL A 59 20.69 -5.62 -10.11
N LEU A 60 19.43 -5.97 -10.38
CA LEU A 60 18.35 -5.91 -9.40
C LEU A 60 18.43 -7.17 -8.53
N ALA A 61 19.17 -7.08 -7.45
CA ALA A 61 19.31 -8.16 -6.47
C ALA A 61 18.14 -8.15 -5.47
N TYR A 62 18.00 -9.24 -4.71
CA TYR A 62 17.09 -9.28 -3.59
C TYR A 62 17.47 -8.25 -2.51
N ALA A 63 16.48 -7.57 -1.97
CA ALA A 63 16.65 -6.75 -0.79
C ALA A 63 16.76 -7.61 0.47
N ALA A 64 17.33 -7.05 1.54
CA ALA A 64 17.23 -7.65 2.86
C ALA A 64 15.76 -7.72 3.32
N SER A 65 15.41 -8.72 4.13
CA SER A 65 14.02 -8.95 4.56
C SER A 65 13.35 -7.75 5.22
N PRO A 66 14.03 -6.95 6.07
CA PRO A 66 13.43 -5.74 6.64
C PRO A 66 13.27 -4.58 5.64
N GLY A 67 14.01 -4.60 4.55
CA GLY A 67 14.11 -3.52 3.57
C GLY A 67 15.55 -3.13 3.27
N ILE A 68 15.77 -2.25 2.30
CA ILE A 68 17.10 -1.73 2.01
C ILE A 68 17.49 -0.67 3.05
N PRO A 69 18.76 -0.61 3.49
CA PRO A 69 19.21 0.29 4.55
C PRO A 69 18.92 1.77 4.27
N GLU A 70 19.05 2.18 3.02
CA GLU A 70 18.80 3.56 2.60
C GLU A 70 17.33 3.97 2.82
N LEU A 71 16.38 3.07 2.54
CA LEU A 71 14.96 3.32 2.78
C LEU A 71 14.64 3.34 4.27
N ILE A 72 15.18 2.40 5.04
CA ILE A 72 14.99 2.34 6.50
C ILE A 72 15.50 3.63 7.15
N SER A 73 16.70 4.09 6.79
CA SER A 73 17.26 5.35 7.29
C SER A 73 16.40 6.57 6.91
N ALA A 74 15.85 6.59 5.69
CA ALA A 74 14.94 7.65 5.27
C ALA A 74 13.63 7.64 6.07
N ILE A 75 13.09 6.46 6.37
CA ILE A 75 11.90 6.29 7.21
C ILE A 75 12.16 6.77 8.64
N GLU A 76 13.29 6.40 9.24
CA GLU A 76 13.70 6.92 10.56
C GLU A 76 13.76 8.46 10.56
N GLY A 77 14.38 9.05 9.55
CA GLY A 77 14.47 10.49 9.40
C GLY A 77 13.11 11.16 9.29
N TYR A 78 12.21 10.59 8.49
CA TYR A 78 10.84 11.09 8.35
C TYR A 78 10.10 11.08 9.69
N TYR A 79 10.10 9.97 10.40
CA TYR A 79 9.40 9.84 11.67
C TYR A 79 10.00 10.71 12.76
N ARG A 80 11.33 10.86 12.80
CA ARG A 80 12.03 11.78 13.71
C ARG A 80 11.56 13.24 13.53
N ASN A 81 11.34 13.67 12.28
CA ASN A 81 10.86 15.02 11.99
C ASN A 81 9.45 15.30 12.50
N ILE A 82 8.65 14.28 12.71
CA ILE A 82 7.29 14.40 13.29
C ILE A 82 7.25 14.00 14.77
N GLY A 83 8.41 13.86 15.42
CA GLY A 83 8.53 13.61 16.85
C GLY A 83 8.45 12.14 17.28
N VAL A 84 8.46 11.19 16.32
CA VAL A 84 8.47 9.74 16.62
C VAL A 84 9.89 9.22 16.50
N GLN A 85 10.41 8.61 17.57
CA GLN A 85 11.72 7.97 17.59
C GLN A 85 11.59 6.49 17.26
N LEU A 86 12.21 6.07 16.16
CA LEU A 86 12.31 4.69 15.73
C LEU A 86 13.79 4.33 15.55
N SER A 87 14.11 3.06 15.71
CA SER A 87 15.37 2.44 15.33
C SER A 87 15.17 1.52 14.11
N GLU A 88 16.25 1.11 13.49
CA GLU A 88 16.22 0.17 12.35
C GLU A 88 15.41 -1.10 12.68
N SER A 89 15.51 -1.61 13.91
CA SER A 89 14.78 -2.81 14.36
C SER A 89 13.26 -2.62 14.50
N ASP A 90 12.79 -1.40 14.50
CA ASP A 90 11.36 -1.06 14.63
C ASP A 90 10.67 -0.94 13.27
N ILE A 91 11.41 -1.12 12.17
CA ILE A 91 10.92 -0.86 10.81
C ILE A 91 10.96 -2.14 9.98
N LEU A 92 9.82 -2.47 9.38
CA LEU A 92 9.68 -3.51 8.38
C LEU A 92 9.03 -2.92 7.13
N VAL A 93 9.75 -2.96 6.01
CA VAL A 93 9.24 -2.52 4.71
C VAL A 93 8.39 -3.62 4.08
N THR A 94 7.20 -3.27 3.63
CA THR A 94 6.23 -4.20 3.03
C THR A 94 5.80 -3.74 1.64
N THR A 95 5.17 -4.63 0.88
CA THR A 95 4.59 -4.31 -0.44
C THR A 95 3.25 -3.58 -0.26
N GLY A 96 3.30 -2.44 0.41
CA GLY A 96 2.14 -1.58 0.70
C GLY A 96 1.47 -1.88 2.04
N GLY A 97 0.56 -0.98 2.43
CA GLY A 97 -0.10 -1.00 3.74
C GLY A 97 -0.97 -2.23 4.01
N SER A 98 -1.53 -2.87 2.97
CA SER A 98 -2.33 -4.08 3.15
C SER A 98 -1.51 -5.26 3.66
N GLU A 99 -0.28 -5.43 3.17
CA GLU A 99 0.63 -6.45 3.67
C GLU A 99 1.08 -6.13 5.10
N ALA A 100 1.38 -4.86 5.39
CA ALA A 100 1.73 -4.42 6.74
C ALA A 100 0.62 -4.76 7.75
N LEU A 101 -0.63 -4.45 7.43
CA LEU A 101 -1.78 -4.77 8.28
C LEU A 101 -1.97 -6.29 8.44
N GLN A 102 -1.78 -7.05 7.37
CA GLN A 102 -1.89 -8.52 7.42
C GLN A 102 -0.82 -9.13 8.31
N ILE A 103 0.43 -8.68 8.19
CA ILE A 103 1.54 -9.14 9.04
C ILE A 103 1.26 -8.77 10.50
N ALA A 104 0.89 -7.51 10.78
CA ALA A 104 0.57 -7.06 12.13
C ALA A 104 -0.56 -7.88 12.75
N ALA A 105 -1.66 -8.09 12.02
CA ALA A 105 -2.78 -8.90 12.50
C ALA A 105 -2.35 -10.34 12.80
N ASN A 106 -1.60 -10.97 11.91
CA ASN A 106 -1.11 -12.34 12.12
C ASN A 106 -0.13 -12.48 13.31
N CYS A 107 0.56 -11.40 13.66
CA CYS A 107 1.47 -11.41 14.81
C CYS A 107 0.80 -11.10 16.16
N LEU A 108 -0.36 -10.42 16.12
CA LEU A 108 -0.99 -9.89 17.33
C LEU A 108 -2.31 -10.58 17.71
N LEU A 109 -2.96 -11.27 16.76
CA LEU A 109 -4.29 -11.83 16.93
C LEU A 109 -4.27 -13.36 16.84
N ASP A 110 -5.01 -14.01 17.73
CA ASP A 110 -5.30 -15.44 17.70
C ASP A 110 -6.69 -15.73 17.13
N ASP A 111 -7.00 -17.02 16.95
CA ASP A 111 -8.30 -17.46 16.48
C ASP A 111 -9.40 -17.07 17.49
N GLY A 112 -10.29 -16.17 17.06
CA GLY A 112 -11.43 -15.71 17.87
C GLY A 112 -11.31 -14.28 18.43
N ASP A 113 -10.17 -13.60 18.18
CA ASP A 113 -9.98 -12.19 18.55
C ASP A 113 -10.75 -11.22 17.62
#